data_e513061ee7b5b90d6d7603895dd5f38d
#
_entry.id   e513061ee7b5b90d6d7603895dd5f38d
#
_cell.length_a   1.000
_cell.length_b   1.000
_cell.length_c   1.000
_cell.angle_alpha   90.00
_cell.angle_beta   90.00
_cell.angle_gamma   90.00
#
_symmetry.space_group_name_H-M   'P 1'
#
loop_
_entity.id
_entity.type
_entity.pdbx_description
1 polymer ?
#
loop_
_entity_poly.entity_id
_entity_poly.type
_entity_poly.pdbx_seq_one_letter_code
_entity_poly.pdbx_strand_id
1 'polypeptide(L)'
;MLRFANYLFEPIWNANGIDHVQITVAESLGAGKRASYYDRSGALRDMVQNHLLQLACLVAMEPPASLDPDAVRTEKLKVLKALRPITAANVSQDVVRGQYQSGAVDGETVPGYAEEVGHASQTETFVGVRAHVDNWRWAGVPFYLRTGKRMAARRSEIIVQFKPIPHDVVGATEGAMRPNRLVIRLQPDEGVKLMLMTKDPGPGGLRLRYVPLNLAYAEHFDHDYPDAYERLLMAVVRGNLSLFMRRDEVEAAWRWVDGIIQSWEDSQSKLYGYQAGTDGPTQSALLLAREEREWFDGLED
;
A
#
# COMPACT_ATOMS: atom_id res chain seq x y z
N MET A 1 -0.09 11.47 11.57
CA MET A 1 0.47 12.75 12.08
C MET A 1 0.92 13.68 10.95
N LEU A 2 1.66 13.24 9.90
CA LEU A 2 2.12 14.11 8.80
C LEU A 2 1.01 15.05 8.27
N ARG A 3 -0.14 14.51 7.93
CA ARG A 3 -1.29 15.26 7.41
C ARG A 3 -1.92 16.19 8.45
N PHE A 4 -2.13 15.71 9.68
CA PHE A 4 -2.87 16.47 10.71
C PHE A 4 -2.03 17.49 11.47
N ALA A 5 -0.70 17.37 11.43
CA ALA A 5 0.22 18.33 12.01
C ALA A 5 0.71 19.39 11.00
N ASN A 6 0.39 19.24 9.70
CA ASN A 6 0.85 20.13 8.64
C ASN A 6 -0.32 20.55 7.74
N TYR A 7 -0.80 21.77 7.91
CA TYR A 7 -1.93 22.32 7.15
C TYR A 7 -1.73 22.28 5.64
N LEU A 8 -0.47 22.28 5.18
CA LEU A 8 -0.09 22.16 3.77
C LEU A 8 -0.79 21.03 3.02
N PHE A 9 -1.00 19.88 3.66
CA PHE A 9 -1.54 18.70 3.00
C PHE A 9 -3.07 18.67 2.95
N GLU A 10 -3.75 19.14 3.98
CA GLU A 10 -5.20 18.93 4.10
C GLU A 10 -6.04 19.52 2.94
N PRO A 11 -5.75 20.73 2.42
CA PRO A 11 -6.51 21.29 1.30
C PRO A 11 -6.45 20.48 0.01
N ILE A 12 -5.34 19.77 -0.20
CA ILE A 12 -5.09 18.95 -1.41
C ILE A 12 -5.27 17.44 -1.17
N TRP A 13 -5.64 17.02 0.07
CA TRP A 13 -5.79 15.62 0.44
C TRP A 13 -7.19 15.09 0.14
N ASN A 14 -7.56 15.14 -1.13
CA ASN A 14 -8.87 14.74 -1.64
C ASN A 14 -8.83 14.50 -3.16
N ALA A 15 -9.96 14.13 -3.74
CA ALA A 15 -10.10 13.83 -5.15
C ALA A 15 -9.74 15.00 -6.10
N ASN A 16 -9.66 16.24 -5.62
CA ASN A 16 -9.23 17.38 -6.46
C ASN A 16 -7.70 17.43 -6.59
N GLY A 17 -6.95 17.02 -5.58
CA GLY A 17 -5.48 17.08 -5.55
C GLY A 17 -4.79 15.73 -5.79
N ILE A 18 -5.40 14.62 -5.41
CA ILE A 18 -4.80 13.28 -5.49
C ILE A 18 -5.33 12.54 -6.73
N ASP A 19 -4.41 11.95 -7.48
CA ASP A 19 -4.71 11.10 -8.62
C ASP A 19 -4.97 9.66 -8.18
N HIS A 20 -4.06 9.07 -7.39
CA HIS A 20 -4.22 7.75 -6.80
C HIS A 20 -3.33 7.57 -5.57
N VAL A 21 -3.59 6.50 -4.83
CA VAL A 21 -2.78 6.05 -3.70
C VAL A 21 -2.31 4.62 -3.96
N GLN A 22 -1.03 4.33 -3.66
CA GLN A 22 -0.51 2.96 -3.66
C GLN A 22 -0.04 2.61 -2.25
N ILE A 23 -0.37 1.42 -1.79
CA ILE A 23 0.08 0.87 -0.50
C ILE A 23 0.69 -0.49 -0.76
N THR A 24 2.00 -0.60 -0.54
CA THR A 24 2.74 -1.85 -0.73
C THR A 24 3.27 -2.34 0.61
N VAL A 25 3.02 -3.62 0.91
CA VAL A 25 3.67 -4.36 2.00
C VAL A 25 4.24 -5.63 1.40
N ALA A 26 5.52 -5.61 1.06
CA ALA A 26 6.24 -6.69 0.40
C ALA A 26 7.20 -7.38 1.37
N GLU A 27 7.26 -8.70 1.31
CA GLU A 27 8.16 -9.54 2.10
C GLU A 27 9.09 -10.34 1.18
N SER A 28 10.40 -10.32 1.43
CA SER A 28 11.36 -11.19 0.74
C SER A 28 11.34 -12.62 1.27
N LEU A 29 10.81 -12.84 2.47
CA LEU A 29 10.67 -14.16 3.09
C LEU A 29 9.48 -14.94 2.53
N GLY A 30 9.60 -16.28 2.47
CA GLY A 30 8.51 -17.20 2.17
C GLY A 30 7.61 -17.50 3.38
N ALA A 31 6.73 -18.50 3.25
CA ALA A 31 5.88 -18.95 4.35
C ALA A 31 6.68 -19.67 5.44
N GLY A 32 7.75 -20.38 5.07
CA GLY A 32 8.71 -21.02 5.97
C GLY A 32 8.06 -21.91 7.03
N LYS A 33 8.49 -21.78 8.27
CA LYS A 33 7.94 -22.56 9.41
C LYS A 33 6.45 -22.30 9.67
N ARG A 34 5.87 -21.26 9.13
CA ARG A 34 4.44 -20.91 9.27
C ARG A 34 3.59 -21.38 8.09
N ALA A 35 4.16 -22.19 7.17
CA ALA A 35 3.50 -22.63 5.95
C ALA A 35 2.11 -23.25 6.20
N SER A 36 1.98 -24.15 7.20
CA SER A 36 0.71 -24.81 7.53
C SER A 36 -0.37 -23.85 8.05
N TYR A 37 0.02 -22.77 8.72
CA TYR A 37 -0.91 -21.69 9.11
C TYR A 37 -1.28 -20.85 7.90
N TYR A 38 -0.24 -20.42 7.15
CA TYR A 38 -0.40 -19.53 6.02
C TYR A 38 -1.25 -20.15 4.90
N ASP A 39 -1.17 -21.45 4.72
CA ASP A 39 -1.94 -22.19 3.71
C ASP A 39 -3.46 -22.16 3.97
N ARG A 40 -3.87 -21.86 5.20
CA ARG A 40 -5.28 -21.66 5.56
C ARG A 40 -5.73 -20.20 5.49
N SER A 41 -4.80 -19.26 5.62
CA SER A 41 -5.12 -17.82 5.64
C SER A 41 -4.94 -17.16 4.29
N GLY A 42 -3.80 -17.33 3.64
CA GLY A 42 -3.42 -16.61 2.43
C GLY A 42 -3.10 -15.14 2.68
N ALA A 43 -2.61 -14.47 1.63
CA ALA A 43 -2.20 -13.07 1.69
C ALA A 43 -3.38 -12.10 1.94
N LEU A 44 -4.57 -12.43 1.44
CA LEU A 44 -5.74 -11.56 1.59
C LEU A 44 -6.17 -11.46 3.06
N ARG A 45 -6.28 -12.59 3.76
CA ARG A 45 -6.69 -12.62 5.16
C ARG A 45 -5.57 -12.17 6.09
N ASP A 46 -4.33 -12.61 5.83
CA ASP A 46 -3.19 -12.34 6.71
C ASP A 46 -2.74 -10.87 6.63
N MET A 47 -2.70 -10.29 5.43
CA MET A 47 -2.09 -8.99 5.19
C MET A 47 -3.10 -7.90 4.78
N VAL A 48 -4.01 -8.18 3.86
CA VAL A 48 -4.92 -7.14 3.36
C VAL A 48 -5.96 -6.77 4.40
N GLN A 49 -6.63 -7.76 4.98
CA GLN A 49 -7.71 -7.56 5.97
C GLN A 49 -7.26 -6.74 7.17
N ASN A 50 -6.03 -6.88 7.58
CA ASN A 50 -5.48 -6.20 8.75
C ASN A 50 -4.56 -5.03 8.31
N HIS A 51 -3.34 -5.34 7.88
CA HIS A 51 -2.28 -4.34 7.71
C HIS A 51 -2.61 -3.31 6.63
N LEU A 52 -2.97 -3.75 5.41
CA LEU A 52 -3.17 -2.82 4.30
C LEU A 52 -4.42 -1.97 4.48
N LEU A 53 -5.52 -2.56 4.97
CA LEU A 53 -6.74 -1.81 5.24
C LEU A 53 -6.55 -0.79 6.36
N GLN A 54 -5.73 -1.07 7.38
CA GLN A 54 -5.41 -0.08 8.40
C GLN A 54 -4.61 1.09 7.83
N LEU A 55 -3.61 0.82 6.97
CA LEU A 55 -2.85 1.87 6.29
C LEU A 55 -3.77 2.70 5.37
N ALA A 56 -4.64 2.04 4.61
CA ALA A 56 -5.62 2.71 3.75
C ALA A 56 -6.57 3.60 4.59
N CYS A 57 -7.05 3.13 5.73
CA CYS A 57 -7.87 3.92 6.64
C CYS A 57 -7.14 5.15 7.16
N LEU A 58 -5.88 5.02 7.58
CA LEU A 58 -5.08 6.15 8.08
C LEU A 58 -4.83 7.22 7.00
N VAL A 59 -4.70 6.80 5.74
CA VAL A 59 -4.59 7.73 4.61
C VAL A 59 -5.92 8.40 4.31
N ALA A 60 -7.02 7.63 4.31
CA ALA A 60 -8.31 8.05 3.78
C ALA A 60 -9.25 8.69 4.81
N MET A 61 -9.02 8.50 6.12
CA MET A 61 -9.91 9.01 7.17
C MET A 61 -10.00 10.52 7.20
N GLU A 62 -11.13 11.06 7.69
CA GLU A 62 -11.26 12.47 8.02
C GLU A 62 -10.38 12.82 9.25
N PRO A 63 -10.00 14.12 9.43
CA PRO A 63 -9.34 14.54 10.66
C PRO A 63 -10.22 14.21 11.86
N PRO A 64 -9.72 13.40 12.82
CA PRO A 64 -10.49 13.09 14.02
C PRO A 64 -10.61 14.34 14.91
N ALA A 65 -11.68 14.45 15.70
CA ALA A 65 -11.90 15.57 16.61
C ALA A 65 -10.82 15.66 17.73
N SER A 66 -10.21 14.52 18.07
CA SER A 66 -9.09 14.41 19.00
C SER A 66 -8.24 13.18 18.64
N LEU A 67 -7.08 13.04 19.30
CA LEU A 67 -6.26 11.82 19.18
C LEU A 67 -6.70 10.70 20.13
N ASP A 68 -7.86 10.84 20.77
CA ASP A 68 -8.44 9.76 21.55
C ASP A 68 -8.67 8.52 20.70
N PRO A 69 -8.40 7.32 21.22
CA PRO A 69 -8.52 6.08 20.47
C PRO A 69 -9.85 5.92 19.76
N ASP A 70 -10.96 6.25 20.40
CA ASP A 70 -12.30 6.07 19.83
C ASP A 70 -12.64 7.11 18.75
N ALA A 71 -12.13 8.33 18.85
CA ALA A 71 -12.26 9.33 17.80
C ALA A 71 -11.55 8.87 16.51
N VAL A 72 -10.30 8.42 16.62
CA VAL A 72 -9.52 7.88 15.50
C VAL A 72 -10.19 6.65 14.88
N ARG A 73 -10.62 5.68 15.72
CA ARG A 73 -11.28 4.45 15.28
C ARG A 73 -12.58 4.73 14.54
N THR A 74 -13.33 5.73 15.01
CA THR A 74 -14.58 6.12 14.36
C THR A 74 -14.34 6.64 12.93
N GLU A 75 -13.31 7.45 12.71
CA GLU A 75 -12.97 7.92 11.38
C GLU A 75 -12.48 6.77 10.46
N LYS A 76 -11.67 5.83 10.99
CA LYS A 76 -11.27 4.63 10.24
C LYS A 76 -12.47 3.76 9.86
N LEU A 77 -13.43 3.57 10.77
CA LEU A 77 -14.65 2.80 10.50
C LEU A 77 -15.49 3.41 9.36
N LYS A 78 -15.55 4.74 9.26
CA LYS A 78 -16.24 5.42 8.15
C LYS A 78 -15.62 5.05 6.81
N VAL A 79 -14.28 4.99 6.73
CA VAL A 79 -13.58 4.55 5.52
C VAL A 79 -13.92 3.10 5.18
N LEU A 80 -13.83 2.17 6.14
CA LEU A 80 -14.15 0.76 5.92
C LEU A 80 -15.58 0.55 5.42
N LYS A 81 -16.54 1.31 5.95
CA LYS A 81 -17.94 1.26 5.51
C LYS A 81 -18.17 1.89 4.14
N ALA A 82 -17.29 2.78 3.70
CA ALA A 82 -17.34 3.43 2.40
C ALA A 82 -16.55 2.68 1.32
N LEU A 83 -15.86 1.58 1.66
CA LEU A 83 -15.20 0.74 0.66
C LEU A 83 -16.23 0.16 -0.29
N ARG A 84 -16.02 0.39 -1.60
CA ARG A 84 -16.87 -0.19 -2.64
C ARG A 84 -16.78 -1.70 -2.60
N PRO A 85 -17.90 -2.44 -2.57
CA PRO A 85 -17.88 -3.90 -2.62
C PRO A 85 -17.26 -4.40 -3.92
N ILE A 86 -16.39 -5.40 -3.79
CA ILE A 86 -15.86 -6.16 -4.93
C ILE A 86 -16.74 -7.41 -5.06
N THR A 87 -17.30 -7.60 -6.25
CA THR A 87 -18.26 -8.64 -6.56
C THR A 87 -17.78 -9.51 -7.72
N ALA A 88 -18.43 -10.62 -8.03
CA ALA A 88 -18.09 -11.46 -9.17
C ALA A 88 -18.06 -10.70 -10.52
N ALA A 89 -18.78 -9.58 -10.63
CA ALA A 89 -18.82 -8.76 -11.84
C ALA A 89 -17.53 -7.94 -12.07
N ASN A 90 -16.82 -7.56 -11.01
CA ASN A 90 -15.66 -6.69 -11.12
C ASN A 90 -14.35 -7.27 -10.51
N VAL A 91 -14.42 -8.41 -9.83
CA VAL A 91 -13.26 -9.03 -9.17
C VAL A 91 -12.09 -9.30 -10.15
N SER A 92 -12.36 -9.70 -11.38
CA SER A 92 -11.34 -9.94 -12.41
C SER A 92 -10.64 -8.67 -12.90
N GLN A 93 -11.24 -7.51 -12.66
CA GLN A 93 -10.68 -6.20 -13.02
C GLN A 93 -9.99 -5.54 -11.83
N ASP A 94 -10.46 -5.80 -10.63
CA ASP A 94 -10.06 -5.09 -9.42
C ASP A 94 -9.12 -5.91 -8.52
N VAL A 95 -9.00 -7.24 -8.76
CA VAL A 95 -8.17 -8.10 -7.91
C VAL A 95 -7.32 -9.06 -8.74
N VAL A 96 -6.05 -9.15 -8.36
CA VAL A 96 -5.11 -10.15 -8.85
C VAL A 96 -4.60 -10.96 -7.68
N ARG A 97 -4.70 -12.28 -7.76
CA ARG A 97 -4.11 -13.21 -6.79
C ARG A 97 -2.99 -14.01 -7.42
N GLY A 98 -1.91 -14.21 -6.68
CA GLY A 98 -0.72 -14.92 -7.17
C GLY A 98 -0.13 -15.86 -6.16
N GLN A 99 0.70 -16.79 -6.65
CA GLN A 99 1.46 -17.73 -5.82
C GLN A 99 2.90 -17.80 -6.32
N TYR A 100 3.88 -17.68 -5.42
CA TYR A 100 5.28 -17.74 -5.84
C TYR A 100 5.68 -19.15 -6.27
N GLN A 101 6.46 -19.17 -7.32
CA GLN A 101 7.17 -20.33 -7.85
C GLN A 101 8.63 -20.27 -7.43
N SER A 102 9.39 -21.35 -7.65
CA SER A 102 10.84 -21.35 -7.43
C SER A 102 11.53 -20.20 -8.17
N GLY A 103 12.58 -19.66 -7.56
CA GLY A 103 13.31 -18.51 -8.10
C GLY A 103 14.56 -18.24 -7.27
N ALA A 104 15.01 -16.97 -7.28
CA ALA A 104 16.15 -16.54 -6.48
C ALA A 104 15.80 -15.25 -5.70
N VAL A 105 16.18 -15.21 -4.43
CA VAL A 105 16.06 -14.04 -3.55
C VAL A 105 17.43 -13.78 -2.94
N ASP A 106 17.92 -12.56 -3.03
CA ASP A 106 19.26 -12.15 -2.54
C ASP A 106 20.40 -13.06 -3.07
N GLY A 107 20.24 -13.58 -4.31
CA GLY A 107 21.23 -14.46 -4.96
C GLY A 107 21.12 -15.95 -4.56
N GLU A 108 20.25 -16.32 -3.65
CA GLU A 108 20.02 -17.70 -3.23
C GLU A 108 18.78 -18.29 -3.91
N THR A 109 18.93 -19.55 -4.42
CA THR A 109 17.78 -20.28 -4.96
C THR A 109 16.80 -20.65 -3.86
N VAL A 110 15.53 -20.38 -4.08
CA VAL A 110 14.45 -20.65 -3.13
C VAL A 110 13.35 -21.50 -3.75
N PRO A 111 12.69 -22.39 -2.98
CA PRO A 111 11.60 -23.23 -3.49
C PRO A 111 10.36 -22.43 -3.79
N GLY A 112 9.48 -22.99 -4.64
CA GLY A 112 8.11 -22.52 -4.83
C GLY A 112 7.21 -22.84 -3.65
N TYR A 113 6.05 -22.20 -3.61
CA TYR A 113 5.11 -22.35 -2.48
C TYR A 113 4.62 -23.77 -2.31
N ALA A 114 4.25 -24.46 -3.39
CA ALA A 114 3.80 -25.85 -3.33
C ALA A 114 4.88 -26.82 -2.81
N GLU A 115 6.15 -26.53 -3.12
CA GLU A 115 7.29 -27.29 -2.59
C GLU A 115 7.49 -27.01 -1.09
N GLU A 116 7.32 -25.75 -0.68
CA GLU A 116 7.50 -25.31 0.70
C GLU A 116 6.41 -25.86 1.64
N VAL A 117 5.16 -25.97 1.17
CA VAL A 117 4.05 -26.58 1.93
C VAL A 117 3.97 -28.10 1.79
N GLY A 118 4.64 -28.68 0.79
CA GLY A 118 4.68 -30.11 0.54
C GLY A 118 3.48 -30.70 -0.20
N HIS A 119 2.59 -29.87 -0.75
CA HIS A 119 1.44 -30.28 -1.54
C HIS A 119 0.97 -29.19 -2.51
N ALA A 120 0.15 -29.56 -3.49
CA ALA A 120 -0.51 -28.59 -4.36
C ALA A 120 -1.48 -27.72 -3.54
N SER A 121 -1.37 -26.41 -3.67
CA SER A 121 -2.20 -25.45 -2.94
C SER A 121 -2.76 -24.38 -3.89
N GLN A 122 -3.96 -23.90 -3.58
CA GLN A 122 -4.62 -22.77 -4.24
C GLN A 122 -4.55 -21.48 -3.41
N THR A 123 -3.79 -21.48 -2.33
CA THR A 123 -3.64 -20.33 -1.44
C THR A 123 -2.76 -19.28 -2.12
N GLU A 124 -3.26 -18.07 -2.14
CA GLU A 124 -2.52 -16.92 -2.68
C GLU A 124 -1.44 -16.46 -1.71
N THR A 125 -0.24 -16.24 -2.24
CA THR A 125 0.91 -15.64 -1.53
C THR A 125 1.18 -14.21 -1.98
N PHE A 126 0.41 -13.74 -2.93
CA PHE A 126 0.38 -12.38 -3.45
C PHE A 126 -1.07 -11.96 -3.71
N VAL A 127 -1.38 -10.72 -3.33
CA VAL A 127 -2.64 -10.08 -3.69
C VAL A 127 -2.36 -8.63 -4.09
N GLY A 128 -2.92 -8.25 -5.25
CA GLY A 128 -3.07 -6.87 -5.68
C GLY A 128 -4.55 -6.52 -5.77
N VAL A 129 -4.95 -5.39 -5.19
CA VAL A 129 -6.34 -4.92 -5.17
C VAL A 129 -6.43 -3.49 -5.61
N ARG A 130 -7.35 -3.16 -6.53
CA ARG A 130 -7.80 -1.80 -6.79
C ARG A 130 -9.07 -1.55 -5.99
N ALA A 131 -8.94 -0.80 -4.89
CA ALA A 131 -10.04 -0.44 -4.01
C ALA A 131 -10.53 0.98 -4.29
N HIS A 132 -11.81 1.24 -4.01
CA HIS A 132 -12.40 2.57 -4.07
C HIS A 132 -13.10 2.90 -2.76
N VAL A 133 -12.99 4.16 -2.33
CA VAL A 133 -13.69 4.70 -1.16
C VAL A 133 -14.79 5.63 -1.65
N ASP A 134 -16.04 5.18 -1.56
CA ASP A 134 -17.20 5.88 -2.07
C ASP A 134 -17.70 6.93 -1.06
N ASN A 135 -16.97 8.03 -0.99
CA ASN A 135 -17.32 9.23 -0.24
C ASN A 135 -16.90 10.48 -1.00
N TRP A 136 -17.30 11.66 -0.51
CA TRP A 136 -17.02 12.93 -1.18
C TRP A 136 -15.54 13.27 -1.29
N ARG A 137 -14.73 12.82 -0.34
CA ARG A 137 -13.28 13.07 -0.35
C ARG A 137 -12.56 12.26 -1.43
N TRP A 138 -12.97 11.01 -1.65
CA TRP A 138 -12.22 10.03 -2.43
C TRP A 138 -12.92 9.54 -3.70
N ALA A 139 -14.12 10.04 -4.01
CA ALA A 139 -14.84 9.62 -5.21
C ALA A 139 -13.96 9.77 -6.46
N GLY A 140 -13.74 8.66 -7.17
CA GLY A 140 -12.92 8.59 -8.38
C GLY A 140 -11.42 8.42 -8.15
N VAL A 141 -10.93 8.40 -6.91
CA VAL A 141 -9.52 8.13 -6.58
C VAL A 141 -9.33 6.64 -6.26
N PRO A 142 -8.59 5.88 -7.06
CA PRO A 142 -8.29 4.48 -6.76
C PRO A 142 -7.20 4.36 -5.70
N PHE A 143 -7.36 3.35 -4.85
CA PHE A 143 -6.36 2.89 -3.90
C PHE A 143 -5.85 1.53 -4.35
N TYR A 144 -4.59 1.45 -4.74
CA TYR A 144 -3.93 0.22 -5.15
C TYR A 144 -3.21 -0.38 -3.94
N LEU A 145 -3.67 -1.54 -3.51
CA LEU A 145 -3.12 -2.26 -2.37
C LEU A 145 -2.35 -3.48 -2.90
N ARG A 146 -1.11 -3.66 -2.47
CA ARG A 146 -0.26 -4.77 -2.90
C ARG A 146 0.47 -5.40 -1.72
N THR A 147 0.39 -6.73 -1.62
CA THR A 147 1.21 -7.51 -0.69
C THR A 147 1.64 -8.82 -1.32
N GLY A 148 2.79 -9.33 -0.92
CA GLY A 148 3.26 -10.64 -1.37
C GLY A 148 4.47 -11.14 -0.58
N LYS A 149 4.67 -12.46 -0.62
CA LYS A 149 5.85 -13.15 -0.10
C LYS A 149 6.83 -13.45 -1.23
N ARG A 150 8.11 -13.70 -0.90
CA ARG A 150 9.17 -13.92 -1.89
C ARG A 150 9.24 -12.83 -2.96
N MET A 151 8.92 -11.61 -2.60
CA MET A 151 9.08 -10.46 -3.50
C MET A 151 10.54 -10.01 -3.59
N ALA A 152 10.84 -9.17 -4.57
CA ALA A 152 12.20 -8.70 -4.89
C ALA A 152 12.90 -8.03 -3.69
N ALA A 153 12.14 -7.32 -2.85
CA ALA A 153 12.67 -6.67 -1.66
C ALA A 153 11.61 -6.59 -0.55
N ARG A 154 12.08 -6.55 0.71
CA ARG A 154 11.22 -6.20 1.84
C ARG A 154 10.98 -4.70 1.83
N ARG A 155 9.72 -4.29 1.71
CA ARG A 155 9.34 -2.87 1.80
C ARG A 155 7.91 -2.71 2.29
N SER A 156 7.70 -1.65 3.06
CA SER A 156 6.37 -1.19 3.45
C SER A 156 6.30 0.31 3.21
N GLU A 157 5.43 0.72 2.27
CA GLU A 157 5.39 2.10 1.83
C GLU A 157 3.99 2.53 1.38
N ILE A 158 3.74 3.82 1.47
CA ILE A 158 2.54 4.47 0.98
C ILE A 158 2.97 5.55 -0.02
N ILE A 159 2.43 5.48 -1.22
CA ILE A 159 2.65 6.46 -2.28
C ILE A 159 1.36 7.24 -2.47
N VAL A 160 1.45 8.55 -2.35
CA VAL A 160 0.37 9.46 -2.72
C VAL A 160 0.78 10.21 -3.98
N GLN A 161 0.18 9.84 -5.09
CA GLN A 161 0.40 10.50 -6.36
C GLN A 161 -0.55 11.68 -6.50
N PHE A 162 -0.01 12.88 -6.63
CA PHE A 162 -0.82 14.06 -6.90
C PHE A 162 -1.18 14.14 -8.39
N LYS A 163 -2.23 14.88 -8.69
CA LYS A 163 -2.62 15.17 -10.08
C LYS A 163 -1.55 15.97 -10.80
N PRO A 164 -1.44 15.84 -12.12
CA PRO A 164 -0.58 16.68 -12.92
C PRO A 164 -1.03 18.16 -12.84
N ILE A 165 -0.12 19.07 -13.18
CA ILE A 165 -0.46 20.47 -13.34
C ILE A 165 -1.53 20.62 -14.42
N PRO A 166 -2.53 21.52 -14.21
CA PRO A 166 -3.65 21.65 -15.15
C PRO A 166 -3.25 22.30 -16.49
N HIS A 167 -2.13 23.02 -16.51
CA HIS A 167 -1.60 23.68 -17.70
C HIS A 167 -0.09 23.85 -17.58
N ASP A 168 0.63 23.44 -18.63
CA ASP A 168 2.09 23.62 -18.69
C ASP A 168 2.40 25.05 -19.17
N VAL A 169 2.86 25.88 -18.23
CA VAL A 169 3.30 27.27 -18.49
C VAL A 169 4.77 27.37 -18.89
N VAL A 170 5.53 26.27 -18.76
CA VAL A 170 6.98 26.23 -19.03
C VAL A 170 7.24 25.95 -20.50
N GLY A 171 6.32 25.25 -21.17
CA GLY A 171 6.44 24.85 -22.56
C GLY A 171 7.41 23.67 -22.75
N ALA A 172 7.67 23.32 -24.01
CA ALA A 172 8.52 22.20 -24.39
C ALA A 172 10.00 22.48 -24.03
N THR A 173 10.33 22.30 -22.76
CA THR A 173 11.70 22.28 -22.24
C THR A 173 12.20 20.83 -22.19
N GLU A 174 13.52 20.66 -22.20
CA GLU A 174 14.12 19.35 -21.96
C GLU A 174 13.71 18.82 -20.56
N GLY A 175 12.96 17.74 -20.54
CA GLY A 175 12.42 17.10 -19.35
C GLY A 175 10.88 17.10 -19.31
N ALA A 176 10.27 15.92 -19.32
CA ALA A 176 8.81 15.80 -19.16
C ALA A 176 8.37 16.29 -17.78
N MET A 177 7.30 17.08 -17.75
CA MET A 177 6.68 17.49 -16.50
C MET A 177 6.13 16.26 -15.76
N ARG A 178 6.58 16.04 -14.51
CA ARG A 178 6.13 14.94 -13.68
C ARG A 178 5.24 15.47 -12.55
N PRO A 179 4.11 14.81 -12.26
CA PRO A 179 3.28 15.17 -11.12
C PRO A 179 4.03 14.98 -9.80
N ASN A 180 3.72 15.80 -8.81
CA ASN A 180 4.29 15.64 -7.47
C ASN A 180 3.90 14.30 -6.87
N ARG A 181 4.78 13.76 -6.03
CA ARG A 181 4.57 12.47 -5.37
C ARG A 181 5.06 12.54 -3.93
N LEU A 182 4.24 12.07 -3.00
CA LEU A 182 4.64 11.86 -1.61
C LEU A 182 4.86 10.37 -1.38
N VAL A 183 6.06 10.00 -0.95
CA VAL A 183 6.46 8.65 -0.58
C VAL A 183 6.64 8.60 0.92
N ILE A 184 5.84 7.78 1.61
CA ILE A 184 5.96 7.53 3.05
C ILE A 184 6.50 6.11 3.21
N ARG A 185 7.75 5.99 3.61
CA ARG A 185 8.41 4.71 3.89
C ARG A 185 8.20 4.34 5.35
N LEU A 186 7.70 3.13 5.58
CA LEU A 186 7.45 2.57 6.90
C LEU A 186 8.51 1.54 7.30
N GLN A 187 9.05 0.81 6.31
CA GLN A 187 10.13 -0.17 6.46
C GLN A 187 10.87 -0.38 5.13
N PRO A 188 12.21 -0.66 5.12
CA PRO A 188 13.08 -0.74 6.29
C PRO A 188 13.51 0.62 6.84
N ASP A 189 13.67 1.63 5.99
CA ASP A 189 14.20 2.95 6.36
C ASP A 189 13.05 3.95 6.47
N GLU A 190 12.58 4.18 7.68
CA GLU A 190 11.45 5.08 7.94
C GLU A 190 11.76 6.51 7.48
N GLY A 191 10.81 7.09 6.74
CA GLY A 191 11.00 8.45 6.24
C GLY A 191 9.93 8.92 5.29
N VAL A 192 10.04 10.17 4.88
CA VAL A 192 9.13 10.82 3.94
C VAL A 192 9.94 11.49 2.84
N LYS A 193 9.60 11.21 1.58
CA LYS A 193 10.14 11.93 0.41
C LYS A 193 9.00 12.66 -0.28
N LEU A 194 9.17 13.96 -0.56
CA LEU A 194 8.27 14.72 -1.42
C LEU A 194 9.00 15.03 -2.73
N MET A 195 8.53 14.41 -3.82
CA MET A 195 9.13 14.58 -5.14
C MET A 195 8.56 15.83 -5.82
N LEU A 196 9.44 16.74 -6.23
CA LEU A 196 9.09 18.04 -6.79
C LEU A 196 9.85 18.32 -8.09
N MET A 197 9.21 19.06 -9.00
CA MET A 197 9.91 19.65 -10.14
C MET A 197 10.61 20.95 -9.69
N THR A 198 11.87 21.09 -10.06
CA THR A 198 12.65 22.31 -9.83
C THR A 198 13.51 22.64 -11.03
N LYS A 199 13.93 23.90 -11.13
CA LYS A 199 14.90 24.31 -12.16
C LYS A 199 16.27 23.75 -11.82
N ASP A 200 16.95 23.14 -12.80
CA ASP A 200 18.36 22.78 -12.69
C ASP A 200 19.21 24.07 -12.56
N PRO A 201 19.97 24.25 -11.48
CA PRO A 201 20.83 25.42 -11.34
C PRO A 201 21.98 25.38 -12.36
N GLY A 202 22.20 26.49 -13.04
CA GLY A 202 23.30 26.60 -14.00
C GLY A 202 22.94 27.38 -15.26
N PRO A 203 23.94 27.65 -16.15
CA PRO A 203 23.71 28.25 -17.45
C PRO A 203 23.05 27.24 -18.41
N GLY A 204 22.32 27.72 -19.40
CA GLY A 204 21.75 26.86 -20.44
C GLY A 204 20.23 26.83 -20.51
N GLY A 205 19.57 27.85 -19.95
CA GLY A 205 18.11 28.00 -20.05
C GLY A 205 17.32 27.32 -18.94
N LEU A 206 16.04 27.09 -19.21
CA LEU A 206 15.11 26.50 -18.24
C LEU A 206 15.09 24.96 -18.45
N ARG A 207 15.93 24.28 -17.69
CA ARG A 207 15.89 22.80 -17.59
C ARG A 207 15.25 22.42 -16.28
N LEU A 208 14.29 21.49 -16.33
CA LEU A 208 13.60 21.01 -15.15
C LEU A 208 14.16 19.65 -14.71
N ARG A 209 14.23 19.45 -13.40
CA ARG A 209 14.60 18.19 -12.76
C ARG A 209 13.56 17.80 -11.71
N TYR A 210 13.34 16.50 -11.62
CA TYR A 210 12.48 15.91 -10.59
C TYR A 210 13.34 15.47 -9.42
N VAL A 211 13.22 16.15 -8.27
CA VAL A 211 14.12 15.96 -7.13
C VAL A 211 13.35 15.73 -5.84
N PRO A 212 13.89 14.93 -4.90
CA PRO A 212 13.27 14.68 -3.61
C PRO A 212 13.61 15.80 -2.58
N LEU A 213 12.60 16.21 -1.80
CA LEU A 213 12.80 16.70 -0.44
C LEU A 213 12.71 15.49 0.48
N ASN A 214 13.83 15.09 1.08
CA ASN A 214 13.92 13.87 1.87
C ASN A 214 13.98 14.18 3.37
N LEU A 215 13.11 13.52 4.14
CA LEU A 215 13.14 13.49 5.60
C LEU A 215 13.36 12.04 6.03
N ALA A 216 14.61 11.64 6.22
CA ALA A 216 14.96 10.34 6.79
C ALA A 216 14.91 10.43 8.32
N TYR A 217 14.13 9.58 8.98
CA TYR A 217 13.95 9.65 10.43
C TYR A 217 15.25 9.34 11.18
N ALA A 218 16.05 8.40 10.68
CA ALA A 218 17.36 8.08 11.28
C ALA A 218 18.35 9.26 11.32
N GLU A 219 18.19 10.26 10.44
CA GLU A 219 19.06 11.44 10.41
C GLU A 219 18.64 12.53 11.42
N HIS A 220 17.39 12.47 11.91
CA HIS A 220 16.81 13.54 12.73
C HIS A 220 16.41 13.10 14.13
N PHE A 221 16.36 11.80 14.39
CA PHE A 221 15.92 11.25 15.67
C PHE A 221 16.93 10.22 16.20
N ASP A 222 17.75 10.63 17.17
CA ASP A 222 18.79 9.81 17.83
C ASP A 222 18.18 8.89 18.91
N HIS A 223 17.23 8.03 18.55
CA HIS A 223 16.63 7.14 19.55
C HIS A 223 16.56 5.70 19.04
N ASP A 224 17.06 4.79 19.85
CA ASP A 224 16.71 3.37 19.79
C ASP A 224 15.22 3.22 20.17
N TYR A 225 14.37 3.06 19.18
CA TYR A 225 12.96 2.83 19.44
C TYR A 225 12.74 1.41 19.95
N PRO A 226 11.93 1.24 21.02
CA PRO A 226 11.55 -0.09 21.48
C PRO A 226 10.92 -0.90 20.36
N ASP A 227 11.13 -2.22 20.35
CA ASP A 227 10.49 -3.15 19.42
C ASP A 227 8.96 -2.91 19.37
N ALA A 228 8.36 -3.19 18.22
CA ALA A 228 6.93 -3.08 18.01
C ALA A 228 6.13 -3.89 19.03
N TYR A 229 6.58 -5.09 19.39
CA TYR A 229 5.95 -5.93 20.42
C TYR A 229 6.06 -5.31 21.81
N GLU A 230 7.19 -4.75 22.17
CA GLU A 230 7.37 -4.04 23.44
C GLU A 230 6.40 -2.86 23.57
N ARG A 231 6.27 -2.06 22.49
CA ARG A 231 5.32 -0.95 22.44
C ARG A 231 3.87 -1.41 22.58
N LEU A 232 3.49 -2.52 21.93
CA LEU A 232 2.16 -3.12 22.06
C LEU A 232 1.88 -3.61 23.46
N LEU A 233 2.82 -4.34 24.08
CA LEU A 233 2.69 -4.83 25.47
C LEU A 233 2.56 -3.66 26.46
N MET A 234 3.39 -2.63 26.32
CA MET A 234 3.30 -1.42 27.14
C MET A 234 1.97 -0.69 26.95
N ALA A 235 1.44 -0.66 25.73
CA ALA A 235 0.11 -0.09 25.47
C ALA A 235 -1.00 -0.87 26.19
N VAL A 236 -0.94 -2.22 26.20
CA VAL A 236 -1.87 -3.07 26.97
C VAL A 236 -1.78 -2.76 28.45
N VAL A 237 -0.56 -2.75 29.04
CA VAL A 237 -0.34 -2.48 30.46
C VAL A 237 -0.88 -1.11 30.87
N ARG A 238 -0.73 -0.11 30.01
CA ARG A 238 -1.20 1.26 30.25
C ARG A 238 -2.68 1.48 29.93
N GLY A 239 -3.38 0.48 29.40
CA GLY A 239 -4.76 0.63 28.91
C GLY A 239 -4.89 1.56 27.70
N ASN A 240 -3.79 1.80 26.96
CA ASN A 240 -3.80 2.64 25.79
C ASN A 240 -4.27 1.85 24.56
N LEU A 241 -5.47 2.11 24.12
CA LEU A 241 -6.12 1.40 23.02
C LEU A 241 -5.82 1.97 21.63
N SER A 242 -4.96 2.98 21.52
CA SER A 242 -4.68 3.68 20.23
C SER A 242 -4.12 2.76 19.14
N LEU A 243 -3.38 1.71 19.53
CA LEU A 243 -2.76 0.75 18.62
C LEU A 243 -3.66 -0.45 18.30
N PHE A 244 -4.85 -0.55 18.92
CA PHE A 244 -5.73 -1.70 18.77
C PHE A 244 -6.99 -1.36 17.99
N MET A 245 -7.43 -2.30 17.15
CA MET A 245 -8.66 -2.17 16.40
C MET A 245 -9.88 -2.38 17.29
N ARG A 246 -10.95 -1.65 17.04
CA ARG A 246 -12.25 -1.85 17.64
C ARG A 246 -13.00 -2.97 16.91
N ARG A 247 -13.89 -3.68 17.62
CA ARG A 247 -14.61 -4.83 17.06
C ARG A 247 -15.36 -4.50 15.76
N ASP A 248 -16.03 -3.36 15.69
CA ASP A 248 -16.79 -2.93 14.52
C ASP A 248 -15.91 -2.60 13.30
N GLU A 249 -14.66 -2.13 13.52
CA GLU A 249 -13.66 -1.98 12.45
C GLU A 249 -13.27 -3.34 11.89
N VAL A 250 -12.99 -4.31 12.78
CA VAL A 250 -12.62 -5.68 12.40
C VAL A 250 -13.75 -6.33 11.60
N GLU A 251 -15.00 -6.24 12.09
CA GLU A 251 -16.17 -6.79 11.40
C GLU A 251 -16.42 -6.12 10.03
N ALA A 252 -16.21 -4.80 9.93
CA ALA A 252 -16.35 -4.09 8.65
C ALA A 252 -15.26 -4.50 7.64
N ALA A 253 -14.02 -4.63 8.08
CA ALA A 253 -12.90 -5.08 7.26
C ALA A 253 -13.13 -6.52 6.76
N TRP A 254 -13.56 -7.44 7.62
CA TRP A 254 -13.90 -8.81 7.24
C TRP A 254 -15.04 -8.85 6.23
N ARG A 255 -16.11 -8.10 6.43
CA ARG A 255 -17.23 -8.07 5.48
C ARG A 255 -16.79 -7.72 4.06
N TRP A 256 -15.86 -6.78 3.92
CA TRP A 256 -15.32 -6.39 2.61
C TRP A 256 -14.42 -7.47 2.02
N VAL A 257 -13.54 -8.08 2.82
CA VAL A 257 -12.63 -9.15 2.40
C VAL A 257 -13.37 -10.44 2.07
N ASP A 258 -14.37 -10.82 2.87
CA ASP A 258 -15.20 -12.01 2.60
C ASP A 258 -15.95 -11.88 1.27
N GLY A 259 -16.38 -10.65 0.92
CA GLY A 259 -16.95 -10.36 -0.39
C GLY A 259 -15.99 -10.66 -1.55
N ILE A 260 -14.70 -10.37 -1.40
CA ILE A 260 -13.66 -10.70 -2.39
C ILE A 260 -13.48 -12.23 -2.49
N ILE A 261 -13.39 -12.90 -1.35
CA ILE A 261 -13.21 -14.37 -1.30
C ILE A 261 -14.37 -15.07 -2.00
N GLN A 262 -15.61 -14.71 -1.65
CA GLN A 262 -16.81 -15.27 -2.29
C GLN A 262 -16.79 -14.99 -3.80
N SER A 263 -16.40 -13.80 -4.20
CA SER A 263 -16.31 -13.45 -5.63
C SER A 263 -15.25 -14.24 -6.38
N TRP A 264 -14.15 -14.63 -5.73
CA TRP A 264 -13.14 -15.52 -6.30
C TRP A 264 -13.70 -16.93 -6.55
N GLU A 265 -14.46 -17.46 -5.60
CA GLU A 265 -15.09 -18.78 -5.69
C GLU A 265 -16.15 -18.78 -6.80
N ASP A 266 -17.05 -17.79 -6.80
CA ASP A 266 -18.12 -17.67 -7.77
C ASP A 266 -17.62 -17.48 -9.21
N SER A 267 -16.53 -16.72 -9.40
CA SER A 267 -15.96 -16.41 -10.72
C SER A 267 -14.87 -17.38 -11.16
N GLN A 268 -14.51 -18.35 -10.33
CA GLN A 268 -13.35 -19.24 -10.54
C GLN A 268 -12.06 -18.44 -10.87
N SER A 269 -11.81 -17.40 -10.09
CA SER A 269 -10.72 -16.46 -10.33
C SER A 269 -9.36 -17.16 -10.38
N LYS A 270 -8.58 -16.87 -11.42
CA LYS A 270 -7.31 -17.55 -11.69
C LYS A 270 -6.26 -17.17 -10.65
N LEU A 271 -5.50 -18.17 -10.19
CA LEU A 271 -4.28 -17.99 -9.40
C LEU A 271 -3.07 -17.92 -10.36
N TYR A 272 -2.36 -16.78 -10.36
CA TYR A 272 -1.23 -16.56 -11.26
C TYR A 272 0.08 -16.95 -10.58
N GLY A 273 0.96 -17.66 -11.31
CA GLY A 273 2.33 -17.89 -10.83
C GLY A 273 3.19 -16.63 -10.96
N TYR A 274 4.08 -16.40 -10.01
CA TYR A 274 5.18 -15.44 -10.16
C TYR A 274 6.49 -16.04 -9.63
N GLN A 275 7.59 -15.69 -10.25
CA GLN A 275 8.90 -16.16 -9.83
C GLN A 275 9.31 -15.48 -8.52
N ALA A 276 9.83 -16.26 -7.55
CA ALA A 276 10.40 -15.70 -6.33
C ALA A 276 11.53 -14.71 -6.67
N GLY A 277 11.60 -13.60 -5.95
CA GLY A 277 12.54 -12.50 -6.24
C GLY A 277 12.04 -11.48 -7.24
N THR A 278 10.76 -11.53 -7.65
CA THR A 278 10.12 -10.52 -8.52
C THR A 278 9.08 -9.70 -7.75
N ASP A 279 8.53 -8.66 -8.37
CA ASP A 279 7.49 -7.81 -7.77
C ASP A 279 6.05 -8.37 -7.91
N GLY A 280 5.93 -9.69 -7.99
CA GLY A 280 4.67 -10.40 -8.08
C GLY A 280 4.30 -10.76 -9.52
N PRO A 281 3.07 -11.25 -9.75
CA PRO A 281 2.64 -11.66 -11.08
C PRO A 281 2.51 -10.47 -12.03
N THR A 282 2.90 -10.64 -13.29
CA THR A 282 2.80 -9.60 -14.34
C THR A 282 1.39 -9.00 -14.44
N GLN A 283 0.37 -9.79 -14.15
CA GLN A 283 -1.01 -9.33 -14.15
C GLN A 283 -1.28 -8.22 -13.13
N SER A 284 -0.47 -8.10 -12.08
CA SER A 284 -0.62 -7.00 -11.11
C SER A 284 -0.35 -5.63 -11.72
N ALA A 285 0.51 -5.54 -12.74
CA ALA A 285 0.73 -4.31 -13.49
C ALA A 285 -0.52 -3.86 -14.27
N LEU A 286 -1.35 -4.82 -14.72
CA LEU A 286 -2.57 -4.52 -15.46
C LEU A 286 -3.65 -3.82 -14.60
N LEU A 287 -3.58 -3.93 -13.27
CA LEU A 287 -4.48 -3.18 -12.39
C LEU A 287 -4.32 -1.66 -12.56
N LEU A 288 -3.10 -1.22 -12.83
CA LEU A 288 -2.74 0.19 -12.97
C LEU A 288 -2.68 0.63 -14.42
N ALA A 289 -2.12 -0.22 -15.32
CA ALA A 289 -1.91 0.10 -16.72
C ALA A 289 -3.19 0.42 -17.49
N ARG A 290 -4.35 -0.12 -17.08
CA ARG A 290 -5.67 0.23 -17.65
C ARG A 290 -6.04 1.70 -17.50
N GLU A 291 -5.43 2.38 -16.55
CA GLU A 291 -5.63 3.80 -16.24
C GLU A 291 -4.33 4.59 -16.45
N GLU A 292 -3.42 4.08 -17.32
CA GLU A 292 -2.14 4.69 -17.66
C GLU A 292 -1.25 4.97 -16.44
N ARG A 293 -1.30 4.08 -15.42
CA ARG A 293 -0.52 4.16 -14.19
C ARG A 293 0.41 2.96 -14.05
N GLU A 294 1.42 3.10 -13.20
CA GLU A 294 2.42 2.09 -12.90
C GLU A 294 2.62 1.94 -11.40
N TRP A 295 3.06 0.74 -10.99
CA TRP A 295 3.54 0.56 -9.61
C TRP A 295 4.81 1.38 -9.39
N PHE A 296 4.86 2.05 -8.25
CA PHE A 296 6.10 2.67 -7.81
C PHE A 296 7.05 1.56 -7.29
N ASP A 297 8.22 1.43 -7.89
CA ASP A 297 9.19 0.39 -7.56
C ASP A 297 10.44 0.91 -6.83
N GLY A 298 10.41 2.16 -6.38
CA GLY A 298 11.47 2.75 -5.54
C GLY A 298 12.77 3.09 -6.27
N LEU A 299 12.85 2.83 -7.58
CA LEU A 299 14.07 3.01 -8.40
C LEU A 299 14.23 4.43 -9.00
N GLU A 300 13.37 5.37 -8.65
CA GLU A 300 13.52 6.76 -9.08
C GLU A 300 14.34 7.54 -8.03
N ASP A 301 15.65 7.48 -8.11
CA ASP A 301 16.58 8.44 -7.51
C ASP A 301 16.90 9.58 -8.47
#